data_1d60ce6465feb181b5d31bc860fc4355
#
_entry.id   1d60ce6465feb181b5d31bc860fc4355
#
_cell.length_a   1.000
_cell.length_b   1.000
_cell.length_c   1.000
_cell.angle_alpha   90.00
_cell.angle_beta   90.00
_cell.angle_gamma   90.00
#
_symmetry.space_group_name_H-M   'P 1'
#
loop_
_entity.id
_entity.type
_entity.pdbx_description
1 polymer ?
#
loop_
_entity_poly.entity_id
_entity_poly.type
_entity_poly.pdbx_seq_one_letter_code
_entity_poly.pdbx_strand_id
1 'polypeptide(L)'
;MRVLIIGAGGYLGSAVAERFTGLGHEVVALVRPGKDGEAGFETRTGDLADPASLTAAVTPDIDAVVNLATPSGDADVDAAAIAALTDPLRGTGKPFVYTSGVWVLGATDGADESAATNAIPIVGYRPVIERQVLALAGAGVRAAVIRPGIVHGRNGGIPALLVDLARKHHAPVVVADSTVVWPTVHVDDLADLFVKVVESAPAGTIWHAITEPAVSVLDLATAAAQAAGVSGDPVIWPLAEAEAALGAPFAEALALSQSVTGHAARADLGWNPQGPSATADLSAGSYR
;
A
#
# COMPACT_ATOMS: atom_id res chain seq x y z
N MET A 1 16.71 -9.95 11.99
CA MET A 1 16.93 -8.51 11.72
C MET A 1 16.06 -7.71 12.65
N ARG A 2 16.50 -6.50 12.98
CA ARG A 2 15.71 -5.52 13.71
C ARG A 2 15.17 -4.48 12.74
N VAL A 3 13.85 -4.44 12.56
CA VAL A 3 13.17 -3.70 11.49
C VAL A 3 12.36 -2.56 12.08
N LEU A 4 12.70 -1.31 11.71
CA LEU A 4 11.88 -0.14 12.06
C LEU A 4 10.74 0.00 11.05
N ILE A 5 9.50 -0.03 11.54
CA ILE A 5 8.29 0.12 10.73
C ILE A 5 7.58 1.42 11.06
N ILE A 6 7.49 2.31 10.06
CA ILE A 6 6.70 3.54 10.14
C ILE A 6 5.28 3.20 9.70
N GLY A 7 4.31 3.46 10.59
CA GLY A 7 2.90 3.12 10.33
C GLY A 7 2.52 1.68 10.72
N ALA A 8 3.26 1.05 11.64
CA ALA A 8 3.04 -0.33 12.11
C ALA A 8 1.61 -0.60 12.61
N GLY A 9 0.94 0.38 13.23
CA GLY A 9 -0.45 0.25 13.71
C GLY A 9 -1.53 0.49 12.65
N GLY A 10 -1.15 0.76 11.41
CA GLY A 10 -2.10 0.91 10.30
C GLY A 10 -2.52 -0.43 9.71
N TYR A 11 -3.52 -0.39 8.79
CA TYR A 11 -4.05 -1.57 8.12
C TYR A 11 -2.95 -2.44 7.47
N LEU A 12 -2.07 -1.84 6.65
CA LEU A 12 -0.94 -2.55 6.04
C LEU A 12 0.15 -2.85 7.08
N GLY A 13 0.40 -1.87 7.96
CA GLY A 13 1.49 -1.94 8.92
C GLY A 13 1.36 -3.08 9.90
N SER A 14 0.14 -3.36 10.41
CA SER A 14 -0.10 -4.47 11.33
C SER A 14 0.19 -5.82 10.67
N ALA A 15 -0.28 -6.03 9.45
CA ALA A 15 -0.01 -7.27 8.70
C ALA A 15 1.49 -7.48 8.44
N VAL A 16 2.18 -6.40 8.03
CA VAL A 16 3.63 -6.43 7.78
C VAL A 16 4.40 -6.69 9.08
N ALA A 17 4.06 -6.00 10.16
CA ALA A 17 4.70 -6.19 11.47
C ALA A 17 4.51 -7.62 12.01
N GLU A 18 3.29 -8.15 11.94
CA GLU A 18 2.99 -9.53 12.30
C GLU A 18 3.78 -10.54 11.46
N ARG A 19 3.91 -10.28 10.14
CA ARG A 19 4.65 -11.18 9.24
C ARG A 19 6.14 -11.19 9.55
N PHE A 20 6.77 -10.03 9.76
CA PHE A 20 8.17 -9.95 10.21
C PHE A 20 8.38 -10.69 11.53
N THR A 21 7.51 -10.47 12.51
CA THR A 21 7.59 -11.14 13.82
C THR A 21 7.42 -12.65 13.70
N GLY A 22 6.44 -13.11 12.89
CA GLY A 22 6.20 -14.52 12.65
C GLY A 22 7.37 -15.27 11.99
N LEU A 23 8.27 -14.54 11.33
CA LEU A 23 9.53 -15.06 10.76
C LEU A 23 10.74 -14.88 11.67
N GLY A 24 10.53 -14.44 12.92
CA GLY A 24 11.59 -14.30 13.92
C GLY A 24 12.40 -13.00 13.80
N HIS A 25 11.90 -11.99 13.08
CA HIS A 25 12.49 -10.66 13.09
C HIS A 25 11.99 -9.86 14.30
N GLU A 26 12.79 -8.93 14.78
CA GLU A 26 12.43 -7.98 15.83
C GLU A 26 11.84 -6.72 15.19
N VAL A 27 10.62 -6.37 15.55
CA VAL A 27 9.93 -5.19 15.03
C VAL A 27 10.03 -4.06 16.03
N VAL A 28 10.42 -2.88 15.53
CA VAL A 28 10.37 -1.60 16.25
C VAL A 28 9.34 -0.72 15.54
N ALA A 29 8.29 -0.31 16.25
CA ALA A 29 7.24 0.52 15.71
C ALA A 29 7.53 2.01 15.91
N LEU A 30 7.49 2.81 14.84
CA LEU A 30 7.50 4.27 15.00
C LEU A 30 6.10 4.75 15.32
N VAL A 31 5.96 5.42 16.48
CA VAL A 31 4.69 5.97 16.97
C VAL A 31 4.75 7.49 17.09
N ARG A 32 3.64 8.16 16.81
CA ARG A 32 3.57 9.62 16.95
C ARG A 32 3.59 10.03 18.42
N PRO A 33 4.14 11.23 18.76
CA PRO A 33 4.08 11.76 20.10
C PRO A 33 2.66 11.71 20.70
N GLY A 34 2.54 11.25 21.95
CA GLY A 34 1.26 11.16 22.64
C GLY A 34 0.31 10.06 22.19
N LYS A 35 0.77 9.15 21.34
CA LYS A 35 0.05 7.91 21.00
C LYS A 35 0.68 6.74 21.74
N ASP A 36 -0.16 5.86 22.28
CA ASP A 36 0.28 4.59 22.79
C ASP A 36 0.78 3.73 21.62
N GLY A 37 1.85 2.99 21.86
CA GLY A 37 2.36 2.03 20.87
C GLY A 37 1.45 0.83 20.74
N GLU A 38 1.58 0.13 19.60
CA GLU A 38 0.97 -1.17 19.41
C GLU A 38 1.48 -2.16 20.46
N ALA A 39 0.56 -2.87 21.11
CA ALA A 39 0.91 -3.86 22.11
C ALA A 39 1.77 -4.98 21.49
N GLY A 40 2.92 -5.23 22.09
CA GLY A 40 3.81 -6.32 21.68
C GLY A 40 5.04 -5.90 20.86
N PHE A 41 5.19 -4.62 20.50
CA PHE A 41 6.39 -4.12 19.81
C PHE A 41 7.15 -3.10 20.68
N GLU A 42 8.48 -3.07 20.53
CA GLU A 42 9.24 -1.92 20.98
C GLU A 42 8.81 -0.69 20.19
N THR A 43 8.72 0.45 20.86
CA THR A 43 8.29 1.69 20.22
C THR A 43 9.37 2.75 20.23
N ARG A 44 9.44 3.54 19.17
CA ARG A 44 10.20 4.79 19.08
C ARG A 44 9.26 5.91 18.68
N THR A 45 9.47 7.07 19.27
CA THR A 45 8.65 8.24 18.97
C THR A 45 9.22 8.99 17.77
N GLY A 46 8.34 9.37 16.84
CA GLY A 46 8.69 10.19 15.69
C GLY A 46 7.45 10.66 14.93
N ASP A 47 7.60 11.77 14.21
CA ASP A 47 6.54 12.36 13.38
C ASP A 47 7.09 12.69 11.99
N LEU A 48 6.30 12.45 10.92
CA LEU A 48 6.70 12.78 9.55
C LEU A 48 6.97 14.28 9.36
N ALA A 49 6.31 15.12 10.15
CA ALA A 49 6.53 16.57 10.16
C ALA A 49 7.73 17.02 11.00
N ASP A 50 8.39 16.10 11.73
CA ASP A 50 9.61 16.37 12.52
C ASP A 50 10.78 15.50 12.03
N PRO A 51 11.54 15.93 11.01
CA PRO A 51 12.68 15.18 10.48
C PRO A 51 13.71 14.79 11.52
N ALA A 52 13.94 15.60 12.55
CA ALA A 52 14.92 15.29 13.59
C ALA A 52 14.51 14.08 14.42
N SER A 53 13.21 13.92 14.72
CA SER A 53 12.67 12.76 15.42
C SER A 53 12.81 11.48 14.58
N LEU A 54 12.65 11.57 13.27
CA LEU A 54 12.80 10.44 12.35
C LEU A 54 14.27 9.97 12.28
N THR A 55 15.20 10.92 12.12
CA THR A 55 16.65 10.59 12.13
C THR A 55 17.06 9.93 13.44
N ALA A 56 16.58 10.44 14.58
CA ALA A 56 16.88 9.87 15.89
C ALA A 56 16.30 8.45 16.08
N ALA A 57 15.21 8.12 15.39
CA ALA A 57 14.62 6.79 15.45
C ALA A 57 15.42 5.72 14.68
N VAL A 58 16.24 6.10 13.69
CA VAL A 58 17.05 5.18 12.91
C VAL A 58 18.45 5.07 13.52
N THR A 59 18.56 4.31 14.59
CA THR A 59 19.84 4.08 15.31
C THR A 59 20.65 2.93 14.65
N PRO A 60 21.95 2.78 14.97
CA PRO A 60 22.82 1.78 14.35
C PRO A 60 22.37 0.32 14.49
N ASP A 61 21.58 0.00 15.51
CA ASP A 61 21.00 -1.32 15.77
C ASP A 61 19.81 -1.67 14.86
N ILE A 62 19.24 -0.68 14.16
CA ILE A 62 18.22 -0.95 13.13
C ILE A 62 18.89 -1.53 11.89
N ASP A 63 18.44 -2.70 11.45
CA ASP A 63 18.94 -3.40 10.28
C ASP A 63 18.19 -3.02 9.00
N ALA A 64 16.92 -2.63 9.11
CA ALA A 64 16.07 -2.27 7.98
C ALA A 64 15.01 -1.22 8.38
N VAL A 65 14.57 -0.42 7.42
CA VAL A 65 13.48 0.56 7.60
C VAL A 65 12.40 0.31 6.56
N VAL A 66 11.15 0.18 7.02
CA VAL A 66 9.96 0.01 6.16
C VAL A 66 8.99 1.17 6.41
N ASN A 67 8.72 1.96 5.37
CA ASN A 67 7.79 3.08 5.45
C ASN A 67 6.43 2.71 4.87
N LEU A 68 5.46 2.46 5.75
CA LEU A 68 4.05 2.19 5.48
C LEU A 68 3.14 3.34 5.95
N ALA A 69 3.72 4.46 6.33
CA ALA A 69 2.92 5.60 6.77
C ALA A 69 2.02 6.10 5.64
N THR A 70 0.80 6.50 6.01
CA THR A 70 -0.04 7.28 5.10
C THR A 70 0.68 8.59 4.79
N PRO A 71 0.84 8.96 3.52
CA PRO A 71 1.47 10.23 3.12
C PRO A 71 0.78 11.43 3.77
N SER A 72 1.56 12.46 4.08
CA SER A 72 1.05 13.68 4.70
C SER A 72 0.10 14.48 3.79
N GLY A 73 0.22 14.30 2.47
CA GLY A 73 -0.44 15.10 1.45
C GLY A 73 0.39 16.32 1.03
N ASP A 74 1.52 16.56 1.68
CA ASP A 74 2.49 17.61 1.38
C ASP A 74 3.78 16.98 0.85
N ALA A 75 4.16 17.35 -0.38
CA ALA A 75 5.32 16.78 -1.05
C ALA A 75 6.65 17.09 -0.34
N ASP A 76 6.76 18.29 0.22
CA ASP A 76 8.00 18.74 0.89
C ASP A 76 8.16 18.05 2.25
N VAL A 77 7.06 17.88 2.99
CA VAL A 77 7.04 17.13 4.26
C VAL A 77 7.43 15.68 4.01
N ASP A 78 6.81 15.03 3.03
CA ASP A 78 7.10 13.62 2.72
C ASP A 78 8.53 13.43 2.20
N ALA A 79 9.03 14.36 1.37
CA ALA A 79 10.42 14.32 0.89
C ALA A 79 11.44 14.51 2.03
N ALA A 80 11.17 15.42 2.97
CA ALA A 80 12.00 15.63 4.15
C ALA A 80 11.98 14.41 5.10
N ALA A 81 10.81 13.79 5.28
CA ALA A 81 10.69 12.57 6.06
C ALA A 81 11.51 11.40 5.47
N ILE A 82 11.44 11.20 4.15
CA ILE A 82 12.27 10.19 3.45
C ILE A 82 13.76 10.48 3.64
N ALA A 83 14.19 11.74 3.48
CA ALA A 83 15.58 12.11 3.69
C ALA A 83 16.05 11.80 5.12
N ALA A 84 15.25 12.17 6.13
CA ALA A 84 15.55 11.95 7.54
C ALA A 84 15.65 10.47 7.93
N LEU A 85 14.73 9.64 7.40
CA LEU A 85 14.73 8.19 7.65
C LEU A 85 15.91 7.48 6.95
N THR A 86 16.42 8.03 5.86
CA THR A 86 17.44 7.36 5.05
C THR A 86 18.86 7.90 5.24
N ASP A 87 19.01 9.10 5.79
CA ASP A 87 20.33 9.68 6.04
C ASP A 87 21.23 8.79 6.94
N PRO A 88 20.75 8.20 8.04
CA PRO A 88 21.56 7.27 8.85
C PRO A 88 21.90 5.95 8.13
N LEU A 89 21.22 5.61 7.04
CA LEU A 89 21.43 4.38 6.28
C LEU A 89 22.50 4.53 5.18
N ARG A 90 22.93 5.75 4.87
CA ARG A 90 23.89 6.01 3.78
C ARG A 90 25.20 5.26 4.00
N GLY A 91 25.68 4.59 2.95
CA GLY A 91 26.93 3.81 2.96
C GLY A 91 26.85 2.51 3.77
N THR A 92 25.69 2.13 4.32
CA THR A 92 25.56 0.95 5.18
C THR A 92 25.14 -0.32 4.43
N GLY A 93 24.57 -0.19 3.23
CA GLY A 93 23.93 -1.28 2.49
C GLY A 93 22.62 -1.78 3.11
N LYS A 94 22.13 -1.16 4.20
CA LYS A 94 20.88 -1.53 4.87
C LYS A 94 19.68 -1.22 3.99
N PRO A 95 18.60 -2.05 4.04
CA PRO A 95 17.40 -1.83 3.26
C PRO A 95 16.54 -0.67 3.76
N PHE A 96 16.00 0.07 2.80
CA PHE A 96 14.91 1.01 2.98
C PHE A 96 13.79 0.69 1.99
N VAL A 97 12.59 0.38 2.46
CA VAL A 97 11.45 0.05 1.60
C VAL A 97 10.36 1.11 1.73
N TYR A 98 10.02 1.74 0.61
CA TYR A 98 8.97 2.75 0.51
C TYR A 98 7.71 2.16 -0.10
N THR A 99 6.56 2.41 0.52
CA THR A 99 5.26 2.02 0.02
C THR A 99 4.68 3.14 -0.85
N SER A 100 4.56 2.86 -2.14
CA SER A 100 3.83 3.69 -3.09
C SER A 100 2.47 3.08 -3.42
N GLY A 101 2.07 3.02 -4.69
CA GLY A 101 0.86 2.37 -5.15
C GLY A 101 0.71 2.49 -6.66
N VAL A 102 -0.08 1.62 -7.28
CA VAL A 102 -0.24 1.58 -8.74
C VAL A 102 -0.94 2.81 -9.33
N TRP A 103 -1.62 3.62 -8.53
CA TRP A 103 -2.23 4.87 -9.00
C TRP A 103 -1.23 5.88 -9.57
N VAL A 104 0.07 5.72 -9.29
CA VAL A 104 1.13 6.52 -9.93
C VAL A 104 1.28 6.25 -11.43
N LEU A 105 0.69 5.16 -11.92
CA LEU A 105 0.71 4.78 -13.34
C LEU A 105 -0.42 5.42 -14.14
N GLY A 106 -1.51 5.90 -13.49
CA GLY A 106 -2.72 6.34 -14.17
C GLY A 106 -3.49 5.20 -14.82
N ALA A 107 -4.31 5.50 -15.81
CA ALA A 107 -5.01 4.48 -16.58
C ALA A 107 -4.03 3.63 -17.39
N THR A 108 -4.14 2.29 -17.26
CA THR A 108 -3.20 1.35 -17.89
C THR A 108 -3.89 0.08 -18.37
N ASP A 109 -3.27 -0.56 -19.37
CA ASP A 109 -3.63 -1.88 -19.86
C ASP A 109 -2.37 -2.76 -19.89
N GLY A 110 -2.22 -3.60 -18.84
CA GLY A 110 -1.11 -4.54 -18.70
C GLY A 110 0.25 -3.91 -18.34
N ALA A 111 0.27 -2.78 -17.60
CA ALA A 111 1.52 -2.13 -17.18
C ALA A 111 2.37 -3.03 -16.27
N ASP A 112 3.68 -3.00 -16.47
CA ASP A 112 4.70 -3.62 -15.62
C ASP A 112 5.54 -2.55 -14.89
N GLU A 113 6.58 -2.99 -14.16
CA GLU A 113 7.44 -2.13 -13.35
C GLU A 113 8.26 -1.11 -14.19
N SER A 114 8.40 -1.32 -15.50
CA SER A 114 9.09 -0.41 -16.42
C SER A 114 8.19 0.71 -16.97
N ALA A 115 6.87 0.62 -16.73
CA ALA A 115 5.91 1.58 -17.25
C ALA A 115 6.15 2.99 -16.69
N ALA A 116 6.05 3.99 -17.57
CA ALA A 116 6.15 5.39 -17.18
C ALA A 116 5.02 5.80 -16.22
N THR A 117 5.33 6.67 -15.29
CA THR A 117 4.34 7.21 -14.36
C THR A 117 3.49 8.30 -15.04
N ASN A 118 2.17 8.22 -14.79
CA ASN A 118 1.15 9.22 -15.17
C ASN A 118 0.16 9.37 -14.01
N ALA A 119 0.68 9.80 -12.87
CA ALA A 119 -0.02 9.78 -11.59
C ALA A 119 -1.32 10.59 -11.61
N ILE A 120 -2.39 10.00 -11.06
CA ILE A 120 -3.64 10.73 -10.83
C ILE A 120 -3.47 11.76 -9.69
N PRO A 121 -4.33 12.80 -9.59
CA PRO A 121 -4.14 13.93 -8.68
C PRO A 121 -3.89 13.56 -7.22
N ILE A 122 -4.62 12.56 -6.69
CA ILE A 122 -4.50 12.14 -5.28
C ILE A 122 -3.10 11.62 -4.89
N VAL A 123 -2.31 11.19 -5.87
CA VAL A 123 -0.94 10.69 -5.70
C VAL A 123 0.08 11.42 -6.58
N GLY A 124 -0.27 12.62 -7.06
CA GLY A 124 0.44 13.35 -8.11
C GLY A 124 1.92 13.61 -7.84
N TYR A 125 2.31 13.83 -6.59
CA TYR A 125 3.71 14.08 -6.23
C TYR A 125 4.51 12.79 -5.91
N ARG A 126 3.84 11.64 -5.70
CA ARG A 126 4.52 10.38 -5.33
C ARG A 126 5.60 9.92 -6.32
N PRO A 127 5.48 10.10 -7.65
CA PRO A 127 6.57 9.77 -8.57
C PRO A 127 7.88 10.54 -8.29
N VAL A 128 7.80 11.74 -7.70
CA VAL A 128 8.99 12.51 -7.28
C VAL A 128 9.63 11.82 -6.08
N ILE A 129 8.84 11.41 -5.09
CA ILE A 129 9.31 10.68 -3.91
C ILE A 129 9.92 9.33 -4.31
N GLU A 130 9.28 8.57 -5.22
CA GLU A 130 9.84 7.31 -5.72
C GLU A 130 11.24 7.52 -6.34
N ARG A 131 11.40 8.54 -7.19
CA ARG A 131 12.73 8.86 -7.77
C ARG A 131 13.76 9.21 -6.70
N GLN A 132 13.38 9.95 -5.66
CA GLN A 132 14.24 10.24 -4.51
C GLN A 132 14.69 8.94 -3.82
N VAL A 133 13.75 8.03 -3.56
CA VAL A 133 14.03 6.72 -2.94
C VAL A 133 14.97 5.88 -3.80
N LEU A 134 14.69 5.75 -5.09
CA LEU A 134 15.50 4.95 -6.02
C LEU A 134 16.93 5.50 -6.16
N ALA A 135 17.10 6.82 -6.11
CA ALA A 135 18.43 7.47 -6.18
C ALA A 135 19.33 7.15 -4.97
N LEU A 136 18.76 6.69 -3.84
CA LEU A 136 19.52 6.29 -2.65
C LEU A 136 20.43 5.08 -2.90
N ALA A 137 20.20 4.30 -3.96
CA ALA A 137 21.10 3.26 -4.40
C ALA A 137 22.53 3.79 -4.64
N GLY A 138 22.65 4.98 -5.26
CA GLY A 138 23.93 5.68 -5.46
C GLY A 138 24.56 6.20 -4.16
N ALA A 139 23.81 6.25 -3.06
CA ALA A 139 24.29 6.63 -1.73
C ALA A 139 24.56 5.42 -0.82
N GLY A 140 24.59 4.21 -1.36
CA GLY A 140 24.87 2.99 -0.59
C GLY A 140 23.75 2.56 0.34
N VAL A 141 22.49 2.90 0.02
CA VAL A 141 21.30 2.37 0.68
C VAL A 141 20.66 1.34 -0.25
N ARG A 142 20.24 0.19 0.27
CA ARG A 142 19.50 -0.81 -0.50
C ARG A 142 18.02 -0.45 -0.52
N ALA A 143 17.73 0.66 -1.23
CA ALA A 143 16.39 1.23 -1.31
C ALA A 143 15.56 0.56 -2.40
N ALA A 144 14.28 0.31 -2.11
CA ALA A 144 13.29 -0.23 -3.04
C ALA A 144 11.93 0.41 -2.84
N VAL A 145 11.12 0.39 -3.90
CA VAL A 145 9.73 0.85 -3.90
C VAL A 145 8.80 -0.34 -4.12
N ILE A 146 7.76 -0.47 -3.31
CA ILE A 146 6.65 -1.40 -3.56
C ILE A 146 5.44 -0.58 -4.00
N ARG A 147 4.82 -0.99 -5.11
CA ARG A 147 3.56 -0.45 -5.63
C ARG A 147 2.46 -1.49 -5.49
N PRO A 148 1.69 -1.52 -4.41
CA PRO A 148 0.53 -2.38 -4.28
C PRO A 148 -0.58 -2.01 -5.27
N GLY A 149 -1.34 -3.02 -5.74
CA GLY A 149 -2.69 -2.85 -6.27
C GLY A 149 -3.67 -2.46 -5.17
N ILE A 150 -4.96 -2.56 -5.45
CA ILE A 150 -6.00 -2.38 -4.44
C ILE A 150 -5.88 -3.52 -3.42
N VAL A 151 -5.54 -3.16 -2.19
CA VAL A 151 -5.30 -4.14 -1.13
C VAL A 151 -6.62 -4.56 -0.50
N HIS A 152 -6.82 -5.87 -0.34
CA HIS A 152 -7.96 -6.46 0.33
C HIS A 152 -7.53 -7.43 1.45
N GLY A 153 -8.48 -7.90 2.24
CA GLY A 153 -8.25 -8.80 3.35
C GLY A 153 -8.45 -8.13 4.71
N ARG A 154 -8.60 -8.93 5.75
CA ARG A 154 -8.72 -8.48 7.15
C ARG A 154 -9.77 -7.39 7.38
N ASN A 155 -10.86 -7.42 6.62
CA ASN A 155 -11.95 -6.42 6.67
C ASN A 155 -11.49 -4.96 6.48
N GLY A 156 -10.42 -4.75 5.71
CA GLY A 156 -9.81 -3.41 5.51
C GLY A 156 -9.76 -2.97 4.04
N GLY A 157 -9.13 -1.81 3.83
CA GLY A 157 -8.88 -1.26 2.51
C GLY A 157 -10.13 -0.71 1.80
N ILE A 158 -9.97 -0.41 0.51
CA ILE A 158 -11.09 0.05 -0.35
C ILE A 158 -12.22 -0.97 -0.44
N PRO A 159 -11.99 -2.30 -0.43
CA PRO A 159 -13.08 -3.27 -0.39
C PRO A 159 -14.03 -3.14 0.83
N ALA A 160 -13.54 -2.74 1.99
CA ALA A 160 -14.41 -2.43 3.13
C ALA A 160 -15.35 -1.23 2.83
N LEU A 161 -14.86 -0.21 2.12
CA LEU A 161 -15.71 0.89 1.64
C LEU A 161 -16.81 0.40 0.69
N LEU A 162 -16.51 -0.57 -0.20
CA LEU A 162 -17.54 -1.14 -1.08
C LEU A 162 -18.65 -1.83 -0.27
N VAL A 163 -18.31 -2.51 0.83
CA VAL A 163 -19.30 -3.12 1.74
C VAL A 163 -20.16 -2.04 2.41
N ASP A 164 -19.55 -0.95 2.86
CA ASP A 164 -20.29 0.16 3.48
C ASP A 164 -21.17 0.89 2.47
N LEU A 165 -20.70 1.09 1.25
CA LEU A 165 -21.51 1.66 0.16
C LEU A 165 -22.70 0.75 -0.17
N ALA A 166 -22.48 -0.58 -0.22
CA ALA A 166 -23.56 -1.52 -0.45
C ALA A 166 -24.64 -1.46 0.64
N ARG A 167 -24.25 -1.36 1.92
CA ARG A 167 -25.18 -1.17 3.03
C ARG A 167 -25.97 0.13 2.90
N LYS A 168 -25.27 1.24 2.56
CA LYS A 168 -25.87 2.58 2.44
C LYS A 168 -26.86 2.68 1.29
N HIS A 169 -26.54 2.09 0.15
CA HIS A 169 -27.35 2.18 -1.06
C HIS A 169 -28.31 1.00 -1.26
N HIS A 170 -28.25 -0.03 -0.38
CA HIS A 170 -28.99 -1.27 -0.49
C HIS A 170 -28.81 -2.00 -1.82
N ALA A 171 -27.63 -1.86 -2.44
CA ALA A 171 -27.26 -2.43 -3.74
C ALA A 171 -25.75 -2.47 -3.92
N PRO A 172 -25.19 -3.30 -4.82
CA PRO A 172 -23.82 -3.15 -5.30
C PRO A 172 -23.62 -1.76 -5.90
N VAL A 173 -22.51 -1.06 -5.56
CA VAL A 173 -22.26 0.31 -6.03
C VAL A 173 -20.94 0.36 -6.79
N VAL A 174 -20.98 0.90 -8.02
CA VAL A 174 -19.82 1.17 -8.85
C VAL A 174 -19.78 2.65 -9.20
N VAL A 175 -18.62 3.29 -9.06
CA VAL A 175 -18.46 4.71 -9.41
C VAL A 175 -18.22 4.84 -10.91
N ALA A 176 -18.94 5.74 -11.54
CA ALA A 176 -18.86 6.20 -12.91
C ALA A 176 -19.17 5.14 -13.98
N ASP A 177 -18.48 4.00 -14.04
CA ASP A 177 -18.59 3.03 -15.14
C ASP A 177 -18.44 1.59 -14.64
N SER A 178 -19.35 0.71 -15.11
CA SER A 178 -19.35 -0.71 -14.77
C SER A 178 -18.22 -1.53 -15.43
N THR A 179 -17.49 -0.95 -16.37
CA THR A 179 -16.37 -1.61 -17.08
C THR A 179 -15.02 -1.40 -16.39
N VAL A 180 -14.98 -0.64 -15.30
CA VAL A 180 -13.76 -0.38 -14.53
C VAL A 180 -13.19 -1.69 -13.97
N VAL A 181 -11.88 -1.86 -14.11
CA VAL A 181 -11.14 -2.97 -13.52
C VAL A 181 -10.02 -2.45 -12.61
N TRP A 182 -9.71 -3.20 -11.55
CA TRP A 182 -8.62 -2.89 -10.63
C TRP A 182 -7.65 -4.06 -10.47
N PRO A 183 -6.34 -3.80 -10.42
CA PRO A 183 -5.38 -4.79 -9.96
C PRO A 183 -5.48 -4.94 -8.45
N THR A 184 -5.44 -6.17 -7.93
CA THR A 184 -5.63 -6.45 -6.50
C THR A 184 -4.49 -7.24 -5.90
N VAL A 185 -4.35 -7.17 -4.57
CA VAL A 185 -3.46 -7.99 -3.77
C VAL A 185 -4.04 -8.23 -2.37
N HIS A 186 -3.92 -9.46 -1.87
CA HIS A 186 -4.28 -9.76 -0.49
C HIS A 186 -3.26 -9.17 0.48
N VAL A 187 -3.70 -8.63 1.61
CA VAL A 187 -2.84 -7.93 2.57
C VAL A 187 -1.73 -8.82 3.15
N ASP A 188 -1.99 -10.11 3.36
CA ASP A 188 -0.98 -11.04 3.87
C ASP A 188 0.05 -11.41 2.80
N ASP A 189 -0.36 -11.53 1.52
CA ASP A 189 0.58 -11.72 0.41
C ASP A 189 1.46 -10.49 0.21
N LEU A 190 0.88 -9.29 0.38
CA LEU A 190 1.64 -8.04 0.36
C LEU A 190 2.67 -8.01 1.50
N ALA A 191 2.28 -8.43 2.70
CA ALA A 191 3.21 -8.52 3.84
C ALA A 191 4.37 -9.48 3.55
N ASP A 192 4.11 -10.62 2.90
CA ASP A 192 5.16 -11.53 2.44
C ASP A 192 6.13 -10.88 1.45
N LEU A 193 5.62 -10.06 0.52
CA LEU A 193 6.47 -9.34 -0.40
C LEU A 193 7.36 -8.32 0.31
N PHE A 194 6.86 -7.60 1.32
CA PHE A 194 7.69 -6.69 2.11
C PHE A 194 8.87 -7.39 2.73
N VAL A 195 8.68 -8.58 3.32
CA VAL A 195 9.77 -9.38 3.89
C VAL A 195 10.80 -9.73 2.80
N LYS A 196 10.36 -10.27 1.67
CA LYS A 196 11.26 -10.64 0.56
C LYS A 196 12.05 -9.47 0.01
N VAL A 197 11.42 -8.30 -0.13
CA VAL A 197 12.09 -7.08 -0.58
C VAL A 197 13.14 -6.63 0.44
N VAL A 198 12.81 -6.63 1.74
CA VAL A 198 13.77 -6.31 2.81
C VAL A 198 14.94 -7.29 2.82
N GLU A 199 14.70 -8.57 2.61
CA GLU A 199 15.74 -9.60 2.68
C GLU A 199 16.67 -9.61 1.46
N SER A 200 16.11 -9.46 0.25
CA SER A 200 16.85 -9.83 -0.97
C SER A 200 16.74 -8.89 -2.17
N ALA A 201 15.87 -7.87 -2.16
CA ALA A 201 15.72 -7.01 -3.33
C ALA A 201 17.00 -6.21 -3.62
N PRO A 202 17.42 -6.09 -4.88
CA PRO A 202 18.50 -5.20 -5.28
C PRO A 202 18.15 -3.73 -4.99
N ALA A 203 19.18 -2.90 -4.80
CA ALA A 203 19.03 -1.46 -4.62
C ALA A 203 18.49 -0.79 -5.89
N GLY A 204 17.62 0.20 -5.73
CA GLY A 204 17.09 1.00 -6.83
C GLY A 204 16.01 0.29 -7.64
N THR A 205 15.27 -0.66 -7.05
CA THR A 205 14.25 -1.47 -7.74
C THR A 205 12.82 -1.07 -7.35
N ILE A 206 11.90 -1.32 -8.28
CA ILE A 206 10.46 -1.18 -8.10
C ILE A 206 9.82 -2.57 -8.18
N TRP A 207 8.84 -2.84 -7.33
CA TRP A 207 8.11 -4.10 -7.29
C TRP A 207 6.61 -3.85 -7.28
N HIS A 208 5.90 -4.44 -8.24
CA HIS A 208 4.44 -4.43 -8.23
C HIS A 208 3.91 -5.58 -7.37
N ALA A 209 3.16 -5.25 -6.33
CA ALA A 209 2.47 -6.24 -5.51
C ALA A 209 1.06 -6.49 -6.09
N ILE A 210 0.98 -7.42 -7.05
CA ILE A 210 -0.26 -7.73 -7.78
C ILE A 210 -0.47 -9.24 -7.80
N THR A 211 -1.62 -9.70 -7.28
CA THR A 211 -2.04 -11.09 -7.38
C THR A 211 -3.00 -11.31 -8.55
N GLU A 212 -3.92 -10.38 -8.75
CA GLU A 212 -4.90 -10.38 -9.82
C GLU A 212 -4.74 -9.08 -10.65
N PRO A 213 -4.35 -9.17 -11.93
CA PRO A 213 -3.99 -8.00 -12.74
C PRO A 213 -5.13 -7.03 -13.04
N ALA A 214 -6.37 -7.55 -13.14
CA ALA A 214 -7.54 -6.77 -13.56
C ALA A 214 -8.82 -7.48 -13.08
N VAL A 215 -9.35 -7.06 -11.93
CA VAL A 215 -10.61 -7.57 -11.38
C VAL A 215 -11.71 -6.57 -11.67
N SER A 216 -12.86 -7.05 -12.17
CA SER A 216 -14.04 -6.22 -12.42
C SER A 216 -14.50 -5.56 -11.10
N VAL A 217 -14.62 -4.22 -11.11
CA VAL A 217 -15.14 -3.49 -9.95
C VAL A 217 -16.61 -3.82 -9.72
N LEU A 218 -17.36 -4.16 -10.75
CA LEU A 218 -18.73 -4.64 -10.63
C LEU A 218 -18.80 -5.97 -9.87
N ASP A 219 -17.87 -6.91 -10.15
CA ASP A 219 -17.80 -8.18 -9.44
C ASP A 219 -17.40 -7.97 -7.97
N LEU A 220 -16.45 -7.07 -7.70
CA LEU A 220 -16.07 -6.69 -6.33
C LEU A 220 -17.25 -6.05 -5.57
N ALA A 221 -17.98 -5.13 -6.21
CA ALA A 221 -19.16 -4.49 -5.61
C ALA A 221 -20.27 -5.50 -5.34
N THR A 222 -20.46 -6.48 -6.25
CA THR A 222 -21.44 -7.56 -6.07
C THR A 222 -21.06 -8.46 -4.89
N ALA A 223 -19.78 -8.84 -4.79
CA ALA A 223 -19.28 -9.62 -3.66
C ALA A 223 -19.37 -8.84 -2.33
N ALA A 224 -19.10 -7.53 -2.35
CA ALA A 224 -19.25 -6.64 -1.20
C ALA A 224 -20.72 -6.53 -0.74
N ALA A 225 -21.67 -6.47 -1.68
CA ALA A 225 -23.10 -6.49 -1.35
C ALA A 225 -23.51 -7.80 -0.69
N GLN A 226 -22.98 -8.94 -1.14
CA GLN A 226 -23.21 -10.24 -0.48
C GLN A 226 -22.65 -10.24 0.95
N ALA A 227 -21.44 -9.70 1.19
CA ALA A 227 -20.89 -9.53 2.54
C ALA A 227 -21.76 -8.63 3.42
N ALA A 228 -22.33 -7.58 2.84
CA ALA A 228 -23.24 -6.66 3.51
C ALA A 228 -24.65 -7.26 3.80
N GLY A 229 -24.95 -8.46 3.27
CA GLY A 229 -26.28 -9.06 3.34
C GLY A 229 -27.33 -8.33 2.48
N VAL A 230 -26.89 -7.66 1.41
CA VAL A 230 -27.69 -6.85 0.50
C VAL A 230 -27.85 -7.57 -0.83
N SER A 231 -29.03 -7.49 -1.40
CA SER A 231 -29.34 -8.01 -2.73
C SER A 231 -30.09 -6.93 -3.51
N GLY A 232 -29.70 -6.69 -4.75
CA GLY A 232 -30.30 -5.70 -5.63
C GLY A 232 -29.54 -5.58 -6.94
N ASP A 233 -30.11 -4.89 -7.90
CA ASP A 233 -29.42 -4.57 -9.14
C ASP A 233 -28.29 -3.57 -8.89
N PRO A 234 -27.14 -3.68 -9.55
CA PRO A 234 -26.03 -2.76 -9.41
C PRO A 234 -26.42 -1.31 -9.71
N VAL A 235 -25.94 -0.40 -8.87
CA VAL A 235 -26.09 1.04 -9.04
C VAL A 235 -24.79 1.61 -9.60
N ILE A 236 -24.89 2.27 -10.75
CA ILE A 236 -23.81 3.10 -11.27
C ILE A 236 -23.95 4.48 -10.61
N TRP A 237 -23.06 4.77 -9.67
CA TRP A 237 -23.06 6.04 -8.95
C TRP A 237 -22.40 7.12 -9.80
N PRO A 238 -23.16 8.17 -10.21
CA PRO A 238 -22.59 9.23 -11.05
C PRO A 238 -21.34 9.85 -10.43
N LEU A 239 -20.29 10.07 -11.24
CA LEU A 239 -19.02 10.58 -10.75
C LEU A 239 -19.18 11.87 -9.94
N ALA A 240 -19.98 12.83 -10.42
CA ALA A 240 -20.19 14.10 -9.74
C ALA A 240 -20.86 13.95 -8.36
N GLU A 241 -21.71 12.94 -8.16
CA GLU A 241 -22.31 12.64 -6.85
C GLU A 241 -21.29 11.98 -5.92
N ALA A 242 -20.47 11.07 -6.46
CA ALA A 242 -19.39 10.44 -5.71
C ALA A 242 -18.33 11.48 -5.29
N GLU A 243 -17.97 12.43 -6.16
CA GLU A 243 -17.09 13.56 -5.85
C GLU A 243 -17.61 14.43 -4.72
N ALA A 244 -18.90 14.72 -4.72
CA ALA A 244 -19.54 15.50 -3.65
C ALA A 244 -19.51 14.77 -2.30
N ALA A 245 -19.56 13.43 -2.31
CA ALA A 245 -19.62 12.61 -1.10
C ALA A 245 -18.24 12.18 -0.56
N LEU A 246 -17.28 11.92 -1.45
CA LEU A 246 -15.98 11.33 -1.12
C LEU A 246 -14.79 12.29 -1.35
N GLY A 247 -15.04 13.43 -2.00
CA GLY A 247 -14.01 14.32 -2.54
C GLY A 247 -13.56 13.90 -3.94
N ALA A 248 -13.40 14.89 -4.84
CA ALA A 248 -13.11 14.66 -6.26
C ALA A 248 -11.88 13.75 -6.49
N PRO A 249 -10.69 13.97 -5.87
CA PRO A 249 -9.53 13.14 -6.15
C PRO A 249 -9.71 11.66 -5.80
N PHE A 250 -10.50 11.35 -4.75
CA PHE A 250 -10.73 9.96 -4.37
C PHE A 250 -11.81 9.30 -5.22
N ALA A 251 -12.88 10.03 -5.59
CA ALA A 251 -13.91 9.52 -6.50
C ALA A 251 -13.32 9.21 -7.90
N GLU A 252 -12.46 10.11 -8.42
CA GLU A 252 -11.71 9.88 -9.66
C GLU A 252 -10.82 8.63 -9.57
N ALA A 253 -10.17 8.41 -8.42
CA ALA A 253 -9.36 7.22 -8.20
C ALA A 253 -10.19 5.92 -8.21
N LEU A 254 -11.42 5.94 -7.66
CA LEU A 254 -12.33 4.79 -7.70
C LEU A 254 -12.87 4.51 -9.11
N ALA A 255 -12.98 5.53 -9.96
CA ALA A 255 -13.38 5.42 -11.36
C ALA A 255 -12.22 5.05 -12.31
N LEU A 256 -10.98 5.00 -11.81
CA LEU A 256 -9.81 4.72 -12.62
C LEU A 256 -9.74 3.23 -12.98
N SER A 257 -9.72 2.93 -14.30
CA SER A 257 -9.50 1.57 -14.79
C SER A 257 -8.00 1.29 -14.94
N GLN A 258 -7.52 0.23 -14.31
CA GLN A 258 -6.12 -0.19 -14.38
C GLN A 258 -5.99 -1.70 -14.52
N SER A 259 -5.14 -2.13 -15.46
CA SER A 259 -4.57 -3.48 -15.53
C SER A 259 -3.06 -3.39 -15.33
N VAL A 260 -2.55 -4.10 -14.31
CA VAL A 260 -1.13 -4.04 -13.90
C VAL A 260 -0.64 -5.44 -13.60
N THR A 261 0.60 -5.76 -14.01
CA THR A 261 1.21 -7.06 -13.75
C THR A 261 2.17 -7.01 -12.56
N GLY A 262 2.39 -8.15 -11.90
CA GLY A 262 3.35 -8.34 -10.80
C GLY A 262 4.28 -9.52 -11.07
N HIS A 263 4.80 -9.64 -12.30
CA HIS A 263 5.63 -10.78 -12.68
C HIS A 263 7.03 -10.74 -12.08
N ALA A 264 7.65 -9.55 -11.97
CA ALA A 264 9.01 -9.41 -11.47
C ALA A 264 9.17 -9.92 -10.03
N ALA A 265 8.24 -9.59 -9.14
CA ALA A 265 8.28 -10.06 -7.76
C ALA A 265 8.25 -11.60 -7.66
N ARG A 266 7.47 -12.28 -8.52
CA ARG A 266 7.43 -13.74 -8.57
C ARG A 266 8.72 -14.34 -9.13
N ALA A 267 9.21 -13.79 -10.25
CA ALA A 267 10.35 -14.32 -10.97
C ALA A 267 11.66 -14.12 -10.19
N ASP A 268 11.90 -12.92 -9.67
CA ASP A 268 13.20 -12.50 -9.17
C ASP A 268 13.32 -12.66 -7.64
N LEU A 269 12.20 -12.52 -6.89
CA LEU A 269 12.20 -12.67 -5.42
C LEU A 269 11.54 -13.98 -4.95
N GLY A 270 11.03 -14.80 -5.86
CA GLY A 270 10.28 -16.02 -5.48
C GLY A 270 9.04 -15.71 -4.64
N TRP A 271 8.41 -14.54 -4.87
CA TRP A 271 7.15 -14.22 -4.21
C TRP A 271 6.05 -15.14 -4.71
N ASN A 272 5.41 -15.86 -3.78
CA ASN A 272 4.40 -16.86 -4.09
C ASN A 272 3.12 -16.58 -3.28
N PRO A 273 2.26 -15.66 -3.75
CA PRO A 273 1.03 -15.31 -3.07
C PRO A 273 0.08 -16.51 -2.96
N GLN A 274 -0.56 -16.68 -1.80
CA GLN A 274 -1.45 -17.79 -1.47
C GLN A 274 -2.81 -17.33 -0.95
N GLY A 275 -3.01 -16.01 -0.81
CA GLY A 275 -4.27 -15.44 -0.34
C GLY A 275 -5.44 -15.72 -1.30
N PRO A 276 -6.67 -15.61 -0.80
CA PRO A 276 -7.86 -15.77 -1.64
C PRO A 276 -7.93 -14.66 -2.71
N SER A 277 -8.70 -14.88 -3.77
CA SER A 277 -9.05 -13.80 -4.70
C SER A 277 -9.88 -12.73 -3.99
N ALA A 278 -9.83 -11.49 -4.50
CA ALA A 278 -10.53 -10.37 -3.87
C ALA A 278 -12.05 -10.60 -3.80
N THR A 279 -12.66 -11.17 -4.83
CA THR A 279 -14.09 -11.51 -4.86
C THR A 279 -14.44 -12.62 -3.87
N ALA A 280 -13.58 -13.65 -3.74
CA ALA A 280 -13.80 -14.74 -2.79
C ALA A 280 -13.69 -14.27 -1.34
N ASP A 281 -12.69 -13.44 -1.03
CA ASP A 281 -12.51 -12.87 0.30
C ASP A 281 -13.68 -11.95 0.70
N LEU A 282 -14.15 -11.09 -0.22
CA LEU A 282 -15.34 -10.26 0.00
C LEU A 282 -16.58 -11.11 0.25
N SER A 283 -16.87 -12.08 -0.60
CA SER A 283 -18.14 -12.83 -0.53
C SER A 283 -18.19 -13.85 0.61
N ALA A 284 -17.08 -14.44 1.01
CA ALA A 284 -17.05 -15.57 1.95
C ALA A 284 -15.95 -15.48 3.03
N GLY A 285 -15.09 -14.47 2.99
CA GLY A 285 -13.91 -14.35 3.84
C GLY A 285 -14.04 -13.28 4.94
N SER A 286 -13.09 -12.37 5.00
CA SER A 286 -12.84 -11.47 6.13
C SER A 286 -13.82 -10.29 6.26
N TYR A 287 -14.74 -10.08 5.32
CA TYR A 287 -15.66 -8.93 5.28
C TYR A 287 -17.09 -9.22 5.78
N ARG A 288 -17.35 -10.41 6.27
CA ARG A 288 -18.66 -10.84 6.80
C ARG A 288 -18.88 -10.48 8.26
#